data_9f05b5c5fdc80e234b3ea339e48adcd7
#
_entry.id   9f05b5c5fdc80e234b3ea339e48adcd7
#
_cell.length_a   1.000
_cell.length_b   1.000
_cell.length_c   1.000
_cell.angle_alpha   90.00
_cell.angle_beta   90.00
_cell.angle_gamma   90.00
#
_symmetry.space_group_name_H-M   'P 1'
#
loop_
_entity.id
_entity.type
_entity.pdbx_description
1 polymer ?
#
loop_
_entity_poly.entity_id
_entity_poly.type
_entity_poly.pdbx_seq_one_letter_code
_entity_poly.pdbx_strand_id
1 'polypeptide(L)'
;MPDLSAEAIDRMTPGELVTLVENLDPQDAALPDVDIDAVARLIDPAELQDDEFVRLIAGMQRLAGASVDVTKMGPQTFARMIDRASKDQLEQVLVHPELRDLILGEIFRRMQAHLRVEKAAKVDAVVHWRFSGGTGDEGFDRYETIISGGTCTVNRAMTNDARVTITMPPQDFLRLITTNASAPVLFMTGKLKIRGDLAFAAGMLGLFDLPTP
;
A
#
# COMPACT_ATOMS: atom_id res chain seq x y z
N MET A 1 -11.54 26.70 13.59
CA MET A 1 -10.99 25.83 12.53
C MET A 1 -9.51 25.72 12.79
N PRO A 2 -8.90 24.53 12.68
CA PRO A 2 -7.45 24.41 12.73
C PRO A 2 -6.81 25.20 11.59
N ASP A 3 -5.64 25.77 11.84
CA ASP A 3 -4.87 26.43 10.80
C ASP A 3 -4.18 25.36 9.93
N LEU A 4 -4.63 25.23 8.69
CA LEU A 4 -4.13 24.27 7.70
C LEU A 4 -3.08 24.88 6.77
N SER A 5 -2.55 26.08 7.10
CA SER A 5 -1.46 26.68 6.33
C SER A 5 -0.20 25.81 6.41
N ALA A 6 0.56 25.78 5.31
CA ALA A 6 1.81 25.01 5.25
C ALA A 6 2.77 25.38 6.42
N GLU A 7 2.80 26.68 6.81
CA GLU A 7 3.65 27.19 7.89
C GLU A 7 3.21 26.70 9.28
N ALA A 8 1.89 26.50 9.52
CA ALA A 8 1.37 25.95 10.75
C ALA A 8 1.64 24.44 10.82
N ILE A 9 1.42 23.72 9.74
CA ILE A 9 1.64 22.28 9.60
C ILE A 9 3.14 21.94 9.82
N ASP A 10 4.03 22.71 9.25
CA ASP A 10 5.50 22.49 9.31
C ASP A 10 6.08 22.64 10.74
N ARG A 11 5.33 23.26 11.65
CA ARG A 11 5.73 23.44 13.08
C ARG A 11 5.16 22.37 14.01
N MET A 12 4.27 21.51 13.52
CA MET A 12 3.62 20.50 14.33
C MET A 12 4.53 19.29 14.55
N THR A 13 4.45 18.71 15.73
CA THR A 13 5.03 17.39 16.00
C THR A 13 4.24 16.30 15.28
N PRO A 14 4.82 15.10 15.03
CA PRO A 14 4.09 13.99 14.42
C PRO A 14 2.77 13.64 15.14
N GLY A 15 2.75 13.62 16.48
CA GLY A 15 1.54 13.37 17.27
C GLY A 15 0.46 14.47 17.13
N GLU A 16 0.88 15.74 17.01
CA GLU A 16 -0.06 16.85 16.73
C GLU A 16 -0.65 16.73 15.32
N LEU A 17 0.13 16.30 14.33
CA LEU A 17 -0.35 16.04 12.98
C LEU A 17 -1.36 14.87 12.96
N VAL A 18 -1.12 13.81 13.71
CA VAL A 18 -2.09 12.71 13.87
C VAL A 18 -3.40 13.24 14.45
N THR A 19 -3.31 14.02 15.53
CA THR A 19 -4.48 14.63 16.20
C THR A 19 -5.23 15.58 15.25
N LEU A 20 -4.48 16.34 14.44
CA LEU A 20 -5.08 17.20 13.41
C LEU A 20 -5.86 16.37 12.40
N VAL A 21 -5.23 15.36 11.78
CA VAL A 21 -5.85 14.49 10.78
C VAL A 21 -7.09 13.79 11.35
N GLU A 22 -7.01 13.32 12.59
CA GLU A 22 -8.13 12.66 13.28
C GLU A 22 -9.35 13.58 13.49
N ASN A 23 -9.12 14.88 13.74
CA ASN A 23 -10.17 15.84 14.05
C ASN A 23 -10.63 16.70 12.87
N LEU A 24 -10.04 16.55 11.69
CA LEU A 24 -10.48 17.27 10.50
C LEU A 24 -11.92 16.86 10.13
N ASP A 25 -12.76 17.85 9.86
CA ASP A 25 -14.11 17.61 9.35
C ASP A 25 -14.01 17.24 7.86
N PRO A 26 -14.48 16.06 7.44
CA PRO A 26 -14.47 15.66 6.03
C PRO A 26 -15.24 16.60 5.09
N GLN A 27 -16.11 17.44 5.64
CA GLN A 27 -16.90 18.42 4.89
C GLN A 27 -16.27 19.81 4.84
N ASP A 28 -15.08 19.98 5.44
CA ASP A 28 -14.39 21.26 5.41
C ASP A 28 -14.00 21.63 3.97
N ALA A 29 -14.44 22.80 3.55
CA ALA A 29 -14.20 23.32 2.19
C ALA A 29 -12.70 23.55 1.89
N ALA A 30 -11.85 23.65 2.90
CA ALA A 30 -10.40 23.83 2.73
C ALA A 30 -9.64 22.50 2.48
N LEU A 31 -10.25 21.34 2.74
CA LEU A 31 -9.58 20.04 2.59
C LEU A 31 -9.11 19.69 1.17
N PRO A 32 -9.84 20.04 0.08
CA PRO A 32 -9.38 19.73 -1.27
C PRO A 32 -8.07 20.41 -1.64
N ASP A 33 -7.70 21.50 -0.96
CA ASP A 33 -6.49 22.28 -1.19
C ASP A 33 -5.30 21.82 -0.33
N VAL A 34 -5.52 20.85 0.59
CA VAL A 34 -4.45 20.30 1.44
C VAL A 34 -3.54 19.41 0.59
N ASP A 35 -2.26 19.74 0.56
CA ASP A 35 -1.23 18.88 -0.05
C ASP A 35 -0.94 17.68 0.86
N ILE A 36 -1.65 16.57 0.62
CA ILE A 36 -1.53 15.34 1.40
C ILE A 36 -0.11 14.74 1.34
N ASP A 37 0.61 14.94 0.25
CA ASP A 37 1.98 14.46 0.11
C ASP A 37 2.94 15.28 0.97
N ALA A 38 2.77 16.60 1.04
CA ALA A 38 3.55 17.46 1.92
C ALA A 38 3.30 17.11 3.39
N VAL A 39 2.03 16.93 3.80
CA VAL A 39 1.68 16.52 5.17
C VAL A 39 2.30 15.16 5.51
N ALA A 40 2.16 14.17 4.63
CA ALA A 40 2.72 12.84 4.88
C ALA A 40 4.24 12.83 4.94
N ARG A 41 4.94 13.74 4.27
CA ARG A 41 6.40 13.90 4.38
C ARG A 41 6.87 14.38 5.74
N LEU A 42 6.06 15.12 6.45
CA LEU A 42 6.39 15.63 7.79
C LEU A 42 6.20 14.55 8.88
N ILE A 43 5.46 13.51 8.59
CA ILE A 43 5.19 12.44 9.56
C ILE A 43 6.26 11.35 9.40
N ASP A 44 7.01 11.07 10.48
CA ASP A 44 7.85 9.87 10.56
C ASP A 44 7.13 8.81 11.39
N PRO A 45 6.69 7.70 10.76
CA PRO A 45 6.04 6.59 11.48
C PRO A 45 6.85 6.05 12.65
N ALA A 46 8.19 6.10 12.57
CA ALA A 46 9.06 5.62 13.64
C ALA A 46 8.99 6.47 14.93
N GLU A 47 8.47 7.70 14.84
CA GLU A 47 8.28 8.61 15.99
C GLU A 47 6.87 8.49 16.59
N LEU A 48 5.96 7.72 15.95
CA LEU A 48 4.60 7.50 16.43
C LEU A 48 4.49 6.25 17.31
N GLN A 49 3.62 6.31 18.30
CA GLN A 49 3.16 5.10 18.99
C GLN A 49 2.29 4.25 18.03
N ASP A 50 2.15 2.96 18.33
CA ASP A 50 1.41 2.04 17.45
C ASP A 50 -0.05 2.46 17.24
N ASP A 51 -0.72 2.92 18.29
CA ASP A 51 -2.11 3.41 18.21
C ASP A 51 -2.21 4.76 17.47
N GLU A 52 -1.20 5.63 17.56
CA GLU A 52 -1.15 6.87 16.80
C GLU A 52 -1.04 6.61 15.30
N PHE A 53 -0.24 5.61 14.92
CA PHE A 53 -0.13 5.22 13.51
C PHE A 53 -1.45 4.67 12.97
N VAL A 54 -2.15 3.82 13.75
CA VAL A 54 -3.51 3.34 13.36
C VAL A 54 -4.49 4.50 13.21
N ARG A 55 -4.50 5.45 14.15
CA ARG A 55 -5.38 6.64 14.10
C ARG A 55 -5.07 7.53 12.89
N LEU A 56 -3.79 7.70 12.55
CA LEU A 56 -3.37 8.42 11.35
C LEU A 56 -3.96 7.79 10.09
N ILE A 57 -3.77 6.47 9.90
CA ILE A 57 -4.25 5.77 8.70
C ILE A 57 -5.79 5.78 8.65
N ALA A 58 -6.46 5.59 9.80
CA ALA A 58 -7.92 5.67 9.89
C ALA A 58 -8.45 7.08 9.55
N GLY A 59 -7.77 8.12 10.04
CA GLY A 59 -8.09 9.50 9.70
C GLY A 59 -7.92 9.79 8.20
N MET A 60 -6.82 9.34 7.61
CA MET A 60 -6.58 9.45 6.17
C MET A 60 -7.67 8.72 5.35
N GLN A 61 -8.05 7.52 5.75
CA GLN A 61 -9.12 6.76 5.10
C GLN A 61 -10.47 7.53 5.16
N ARG A 62 -10.81 8.08 6.32
CA ARG A 62 -12.03 8.86 6.52
C ARG A 62 -12.05 10.10 5.61
N LEU A 63 -10.93 10.79 5.51
CA LEU A 63 -10.79 11.98 4.65
C LEU A 63 -10.81 11.62 3.17
N ALA A 64 -10.20 10.51 2.78
CA ALA A 64 -10.20 10.00 1.40
C ALA A 64 -11.61 9.69 0.90
N GLY A 65 -12.50 9.18 1.77
CA GLY A 65 -13.89 8.92 1.44
C GLY A 65 -14.75 10.17 1.20
N ALA A 66 -14.24 11.36 1.56
CA ALA A 66 -14.99 12.61 1.51
C ALA A 66 -14.40 13.66 0.56
N SER A 67 -13.16 14.09 0.76
CA SER A 67 -12.64 15.27 0.04
C SER A 67 -11.15 15.21 -0.27
N VAL A 68 -10.37 14.42 0.48
CA VAL A 68 -8.91 14.34 0.31
C VAL A 68 -8.56 13.20 -0.66
N ASP A 69 -7.84 13.53 -1.71
CA ASP A 69 -7.36 12.55 -2.68
C ASP A 69 -6.02 11.93 -2.24
N VAL A 70 -6.09 10.83 -1.49
CA VAL A 70 -4.90 10.08 -1.04
C VAL A 70 -4.06 9.54 -2.21
N THR A 71 -4.61 9.47 -3.41
CA THR A 71 -3.87 9.04 -4.60
C THR A 71 -2.81 10.06 -5.03
N LYS A 72 -2.94 11.31 -4.57
CA LYS A 72 -1.95 12.38 -4.78
C LYS A 72 -0.69 12.22 -3.94
N MET A 73 -0.69 11.37 -2.91
CA MET A 73 0.53 11.05 -2.18
C MET A 73 1.56 10.45 -3.13
N GLY A 74 2.76 11.01 -3.17
CA GLY A 74 3.84 10.55 -4.02
C GLY A 74 4.24 9.09 -3.74
N PRO A 75 4.72 8.34 -4.73
CA PRO A 75 5.09 6.95 -4.55
C PRO A 75 6.25 6.77 -3.54
N GLN A 76 7.21 7.68 -3.50
CA GLN A 76 8.32 7.67 -2.54
C GLN A 76 7.83 7.94 -1.12
N THR A 77 6.91 8.91 -0.94
CA THR A 77 6.30 9.21 0.36
C THR A 77 5.53 8.01 0.89
N PHE A 78 4.72 7.39 0.03
CA PHE A 78 3.98 6.18 0.39
C PHE A 78 4.92 5.04 0.78
N ALA A 79 5.97 4.79 0.00
CA ALA A 79 6.97 3.74 0.30
C ALA A 79 7.70 4.03 1.62
N ARG A 80 8.10 5.29 1.86
CA ARG A 80 8.74 5.70 3.11
C ARG A 80 7.83 5.49 4.33
N MET A 81 6.54 5.81 4.21
CA MET A 81 5.58 5.58 5.29
C MET A 81 5.51 4.09 5.68
N ILE A 82 5.52 3.18 4.71
CA ILE A 82 5.54 1.74 4.96
C ILE A 82 6.89 1.28 5.50
N ASP A 83 7.99 1.78 4.93
CA ASP A 83 9.36 1.42 5.31
C ASP A 83 9.67 1.79 6.76
N ARG A 84 9.27 2.99 7.18
CA ARG A 84 9.52 3.55 8.50
C ARG A 84 8.58 3.02 9.58
N ALA A 85 7.44 2.46 9.19
CA ALA A 85 6.50 1.85 10.12
C ALA A 85 7.10 0.57 10.73
N SER A 86 6.94 0.41 12.04
CA SER A 86 7.33 -0.80 12.74
C SER A 86 6.49 -2.01 12.29
N LYS A 87 6.98 -3.21 12.57
CA LYS A 87 6.21 -4.44 12.31
C LYS A 87 4.87 -4.41 13.05
N ASP A 88 4.88 -3.96 14.31
CA ASP A 88 3.69 -3.96 15.18
C ASP A 88 2.68 -2.91 14.70
N GLN A 89 3.14 -1.73 14.27
CA GLN A 89 2.30 -0.72 13.62
C GLN A 89 1.60 -1.27 12.38
N LEU A 90 2.35 -1.94 11.49
CA LEU A 90 1.77 -2.55 10.29
C LEU A 90 0.78 -3.68 10.63
N GLU A 91 1.09 -4.52 11.61
CA GLU A 91 0.17 -5.56 12.06
C GLU A 91 -1.13 -4.98 12.62
N GLN A 92 -1.04 -3.95 13.47
CA GLN A 92 -2.23 -3.31 14.05
C GLN A 92 -3.11 -2.63 12.98
N VAL A 93 -2.53 -1.95 11.99
CA VAL A 93 -3.30 -1.39 10.88
C VAL A 93 -3.96 -2.51 10.06
N LEU A 94 -3.23 -3.58 9.77
CA LEU A 94 -3.69 -4.66 8.88
C LEU A 94 -4.70 -5.62 9.51
N VAL A 95 -4.97 -5.54 10.83
CA VAL A 95 -6.10 -6.28 11.45
C VAL A 95 -7.45 -5.59 11.18
N HIS A 96 -7.45 -4.29 10.84
CA HIS A 96 -8.66 -3.56 10.47
C HIS A 96 -8.99 -3.77 8.99
N PRO A 97 -10.10 -4.43 8.62
CA PRO A 97 -10.38 -4.80 7.24
C PRO A 97 -10.41 -3.61 6.27
N GLU A 98 -10.99 -2.49 6.70
CA GLU A 98 -11.11 -1.27 5.91
C GLU A 98 -9.76 -0.58 5.65
N LEU A 99 -8.87 -0.54 6.65
CA LEU A 99 -7.53 0.05 6.49
C LEU A 99 -6.64 -0.85 5.64
N ARG A 100 -6.76 -2.15 5.85
CA ARG A 100 -6.09 -3.18 5.06
C ARG A 100 -6.50 -3.09 3.58
N ASP A 101 -7.80 -2.93 3.31
CA ASP A 101 -8.32 -2.77 1.96
C ASP A 101 -7.82 -1.48 1.29
N LEU A 102 -7.77 -0.39 2.04
CA LEU A 102 -7.19 0.88 1.58
C LEU A 102 -5.72 0.70 1.16
N ILE A 103 -4.89 0.13 2.03
CA ILE A 103 -3.45 -0.02 1.77
C ILE A 103 -3.19 -0.95 0.60
N LEU A 104 -3.77 -2.15 0.61
CA LEU A 104 -3.59 -3.11 -0.48
C LEU A 104 -4.15 -2.57 -1.79
N GLY A 105 -5.34 -1.95 -1.75
CA GLY A 105 -5.96 -1.33 -2.93
C GLY A 105 -5.07 -0.27 -3.56
N GLU A 106 -4.47 0.60 -2.74
CA GLU A 106 -3.57 1.66 -3.21
C GLU A 106 -2.28 1.08 -3.82
N ILE A 107 -1.71 0.03 -3.24
CA ILE A 107 -0.54 -0.64 -3.81
C ILE A 107 -0.85 -1.21 -5.19
N PHE A 108 -1.97 -1.93 -5.33
CA PHE A 108 -2.35 -2.52 -6.61
C PHE A 108 -2.73 -1.46 -7.66
N ARG A 109 -3.33 -0.34 -7.24
CA ARG A 109 -3.56 0.79 -8.12
C ARG A 109 -2.24 1.37 -8.65
N ARG A 110 -1.25 1.56 -7.77
CA ARG A 110 0.09 2.04 -8.14
C ARG A 110 0.84 1.03 -9.02
N MET A 111 0.66 -0.25 -8.79
CA MET A 111 1.26 -1.30 -9.61
C MET A 111 0.95 -1.13 -11.09
N GLN A 112 -0.29 -0.77 -11.44
CA GLN A 112 -0.67 -0.51 -12.83
C GLN A 112 0.13 0.66 -13.44
N ALA A 113 0.32 1.74 -12.66
CA ALA A 113 1.02 2.94 -13.12
C ALA A 113 2.55 2.76 -13.20
N HIS A 114 3.11 1.85 -12.44
CA HIS A 114 4.55 1.64 -12.33
C HIS A 114 5.06 0.41 -13.10
N LEU A 115 4.27 -0.11 -14.05
CA LEU A 115 4.74 -1.17 -14.94
C LEU A 115 5.84 -0.65 -15.87
N ARG A 116 6.96 -1.36 -15.95
CA ARG A 116 8.03 -1.12 -16.93
C ARG A 116 7.60 -1.66 -18.28
N VAL A 117 6.97 -0.80 -19.09
CA VAL A 117 6.34 -1.18 -20.37
C VAL A 117 7.30 -1.98 -21.27
N GLU A 118 8.56 -1.56 -21.39
CA GLU A 118 9.55 -2.21 -22.23
C GLU A 118 9.84 -3.66 -21.79
N LYS A 119 9.90 -3.89 -20.45
CA LYS A 119 10.13 -5.23 -19.91
C LYS A 119 8.87 -6.10 -19.99
N ALA A 120 7.71 -5.49 -19.87
CA ALA A 120 6.42 -6.17 -19.89
C ALA A 120 5.88 -6.39 -21.32
N ALA A 121 6.44 -5.75 -22.35
CA ALA A 121 5.91 -5.77 -23.72
C ALA A 121 5.73 -7.18 -24.32
N LYS A 122 6.54 -8.14 -23.88
CA LYS A 122 6.49 -9.55 -24.34
C LYS A 122 5.95 -10.50 -23.27
N VAL A 123 5.45 -9.94 -22.17
CA VAL A 123 4.86 -10.74 -21.10
C VAL A 123 3.37 -10.85 -21.35
N ASP A 124 2.87 -12.08 -21.28
CA ASP A 124 1.43 -12.38 -21.23
C ASP A 124 1.22 -13.34 -20.06
N ALA A 125 0.67 -12.83 -18.99
CA ALA A 125 0.55 -13.57 -17.74
C ALA A 125 -0.58 -13.05 -16.85
N VAL A 126 -1.26 -13.99 -16.20
CA VAL A 126 -2.18 -13.74 -15.10
C VAL A 126 -1.52 -14.15 -13.79
N VAL A 127 -1.57 -13.27 -12.80
CA VAL A 127 -1.03 -13.50 -11.46
C VAL A 127 -2.15 -13.40 -10.45
N HIS A 128 -2.34 -14.44 -9.67
CA HIS A 128 -3.24 -14.42 -8.52
C HIS A 128 -2.46 -14.11 -7.23
N TRP A 129 -2.96 -13.13 -6.49
CA TRP A 129 -2.45 -12.75 -5.19
C TRP A 129 -3.44 -13.15 -4.11
N ARG A 130 -2.95 -13.79 -3.05
CA ARG A 130 -3.74 -14.22 -1.90
C ARG A 130 -3.07 -13.74 -0.62
N PHE A 131 -3.69 -12.81 0.09
CA PHE A 131 -3.17 -12.31 1.36
C PHE A 131 -3.93 -12.93 2.52
N SER A 132 -3.22 -13.68 3.37
CA SER A 132 -3.81 -14.38 4.51
C SER A 132 -4.35 -13.42 5.58
N GLY A 133 -5.35 -13.86 6.34
CA GLY A 133 -6.00 -13.08 7.39
C GLY A 133 -7.01 -12.06 6.86
N GLY A 134 -7.45 -12.19 5.60
CA GLY A 134 -8.51 -11.37 5.00
C GLY A 134 -9.91 -11.84 5.38
N THR A 135 -10.90 -11.05 4.99
CA THR A 135 -12.33 -11.33 5.21
C THR A 135 -12.99 -12.03 4.01
N GLY A 136 -12.27 -12.17 2.89
CA GLY A 136 -12.76 -12.84 1.68
C GLY A 136 -12.80 -14.35 1.81
N ASP A 137 -13.12 -15.03 0.68
CA ASP A 137 -13.23 -16.49 0.65
C ASP A 137 -11.97 -17.17 1.19
N GLU A 138 -12.16 -18.20 2.00
CA GLU A 138 -11.09 -18.97 2.64
C GLU A 138 -10.16 -18.12 3.53
N GLY A 139 -10.58 -16.93 3.97
CA GLY A 139 -9.78 -16.03 4.81
C GLY A 139 -8.66 -15.31 4.05
N PHE A 140 -8.83 -15.05 2.76
CA PHE A 140 -7.87 -14.32 1.94
C PHE A 140 -8.48 -13.08 1.31
N ASP A 141 -7.72 -11.98 1.29
CA ASP A 141 -7.94 -10.94 0.30
C ASP A 141 -7.30 -11.38 -1.01
N ARG A 142 -8.01 -11.16 -2.10
CA ARG A 142 -7.64 -11.66 -3.42
C ARG A 142 -7.53 -10.52 -4.42
N TYR A 143 -6.49 -10.62 -5.25
CA TYR A 143 -6.29 -9.74 -6.40
C TYR A 143 -5.83 -10.58 -7.59
N GLU A 144 -6.30 -10.20 -8.77
CA GLU A 144 -5.81 -10.72 -10.04
C GLU A 144 -5.09 -9.61 -10.78
N THR A 145 -3.87 -9.86 -11.20
CA THR A 145 -3.10 -8.96 -12.05
C THR A 145 -2.93 -9.59 -13.42
N ILE A 146 -3.36 -8.88 -14.46
CA ILE A 146 -3.22 -9.30 -15.85
C ILE A 146 -2.17 -8.40 -16.49
N ILE A 147 -1.07 -8.99 -16.94
CA ILE A 147 0.02 -8.30 -17.65
C ILE A 147 -0.03 -8.79 -19.10
N SER A 148 -0.31 -7.90 -20.04
CA SER A 148 -0.36 -8.24 -21.47
C SER A 148 -0.06 -7.01 -22.31
N GLY A 149 0.77 -7.20 -23.37
CA GLY A 149 1.09 -6.14 -24.33
C GLY A 149 1.67 -4.87 -23.70
N GLY A 150 2.41 -4.98 -22.59
CA GLY A 150 2.99 -3.83 -21.89
C GLY A 150 2.00 -3.06 -21.02
N THR A 151 0.81 -3.62 -20.76
CA THR A 151 -0.19 -3.08 -19.85
C THR A 151 -0.36 -3.97 -18.62
N CYS A 152 -0.83 -3.38 -17.53
CA CYS A 152 -1.16 -4.09 -16.30
C CYS A 152 -2.57 -3.70 -15.87
N THR A 153 -3.43 -4.69 -15.68
CA THR A 153 -4.79 -4.50 -15.17
C THR A 153 -4.92 -5.27 -13.87
N VAL A 154 -5.59 -4.69 -12.88
CA VAL A 154 -5.84 -5.33 -11.59
C VAL A 154 -7.33 -5.48 -11.36
N ASN A 155 -7.74 -6.68 -10.97
CA ASN A 155 -9.11 -7.04 -10.61
C ASN A 155 -9.18 -7.58 -9.19
N ARG A 156 -10.35 -7.46 -8.54
CA ARG A 156 -10.66 -8.12 -7.27
C ARG A 156 -11.16 -9.56 -7.46
N ALA A 157 -11.77 -9.83 -8.60
CA ALA A 157 -12.23 -11.17 -8.95
C ALA A 157 -11.12 -11.92 -9.70
N MET A 158 -10.91 -13.18 -9.33
CA MET A 158 -9.99 -14.10 -10.01
C MET A 158 -10.79 -14.87 -11.05
N THR A 159 -10.84 -14.36 -12.28
CA THR A 159 -11.69 -14.92 -13.36
C THR A 159 -10.90 -15.64 -14.44
N ASN A 160 -9.58 -15.45 -14.47
CA ASN A 160 -8.72 -16.06 -15.47
C ASN A 160 -7.84 -17.14 -14.86
N ASP A 161 -7.35 -18.06 -15.69
CA ASP A 161 -6.38 -19.07 -15.27
C ASP A 161 -5.03 -18.42 -14.97
N ALA A 162 -4.55 -18.58 -13.74
CA ALA A 162 -3.31 -17.97 -13.32
C ALA A 162 -2.10 -18.74 -13.80
N ARG A 163 -1.13 -18.04 -14.41
CA ARG A 163 0.21 -18.54 -14.63
C ARG A 163 0.94 -18.83 -13.33
N VAL A 164 0.71 -17.96 -12.33
CA VAL A 164 1.26 -18.11 -10.98
C VAL A 164 0.27 -17.60 -9.92
N THR A 165 0.18 -18.31 -8.81
CA THR A 165 -0.51 -17.87 -7.60
C THR A 165 0.52 -17.63 -6.50
N ILE A 166 0.48 -16.43 -5.92
CA ILE A 166 1.36 -15.97 -4.85
C ILE A 166 0.51 -15.81 -3.59
N THR A 167 0.93 -16.48 -2.51
CA THR A 167 0.23 -16.41 -1.21
C THR A 167 1.22 -15.98 -0.14
N MET A 168 0.88 -14.94 0.63
CA MET A 168 1.70 -14.44 1.73
C MET A 168 0.86 -13.61 2.71
N PRO A 169 1.37 -13.36 3.94
CA PRO A 169 0.81 -12.33 4.82
C PRO A 169 0.98 -10.93 4.21
N PRO A 170 0.01 -10.02 4.40
CA PRO A 170 0.08 -8.67 3.82
C PRO A 170 1.27 -7.86 4.34
N GLN A 171 1.64 -7.97 5.62
CA GLN A 171 2.82 -7.27 6.15
C GLN A 171 4.13 -7.72 5.47
N ASP A 172 4.26 -9.01 5.13
CA ASP A 172 5.44 -9.48 4.40
C ASP A 172 5.45 -8.99 2.95
N PHE A 173 4.28 -8.79 2.33
CA PHE A 173 4.15 -8.14 1.02
C PHE A 173 4.59 -6.68 1.06
N LEU A 174 4.11 -5.90 2.05
CA LEU A 174 4.53 -4.51 2.23
C LEU A 174 6.05 -4.39 2.35
N ARG A 175 6.66 -5.22 3.19
CA ARG A 175 8.13 -5.24 3.35
C ARG A 175 8.87 -5.70 2.10
N LEU A 176 8.28 -6.57 1.30
CA LEU A 176 8.86 -7.03 0.03
C LEU A 176 8.92 -5.92 -1.01
N ILE A 177 7.84 -5.15 -1.16
CA ILE A 177 7.75 -4.07 -2.16
C ILE A 177 8.53 -2.81 -1.76
N THR A 178 8.84 -2.64 -0.47
CA THR A 178 9.71 -1.57 0.05
C THR A 178 11.16 -2.01 0.24
N THR A 179 11.54 -3.18 -0.31
CA THR A 179 12.89 -3.77 -0.23
C THR A 179 13.37 -4.16 1.18
N ASN A 180 12.50 -4.13 2.18
CA ASN A 180 12.78 -4.54 3.57
C ASN A 180 12.68 -6.04 3.82
N ALA A 181 12.31 -6.81 2.82
CA ALA A 181 12.30 -8.26 2.86
C ALA A 181 12.80 -8.83 1.53
N SER A 182 13.43 -9.98 1.60
CA SER A 182 13.93 -10.71 0.44
C SER A 182 12.94 -11.82 0.05
N ALA A 183 12.50 -11.85 -1.20
CA ALA A 183 11.60 -12.90 -1.70
C ALA A 183 12.16 -14.32 -1.49
N PRO A 184 13.45 -14.61 -1.75
CA PRO A 184 14.03 -15.91 -1.43
C PRO A 184 13.94 -16.27 0.06
N VAL A 185 14.19 -15.32 0.96
CA VAL A 185 14.09 -15.56 2.42
C VAL A 185 12.65 -15.86 2.84
N LEU A 186 11.69 -15.09 2.34
CA LEU A 186 10.27 -15.33 2.61
C LEU A 186 9.80 -16.70 2.09
N PHE A 187 10.31 -17.11 0.92
CA PHE A 187 10.02 -18.41 0.33
C PHE A 187 10.62 -19.55 1.17
N MET A 188 11.89 -19.46 1.55
CA MET A 188 12.57 -20.45 2.36
C MET A 188 11.97 -20.61 3.77
N THR A 189 11.45 -19.52 4.34
CA THR A 189 10.78 -19.52 5.65
C THR A 189 9.30 -19.90 5.58
N GLY A 190 8.76 -20.19 4.38
CA GLY A 190 7.38 -20.60 4.16
C GLY A 190 6.34 -19.47 4.29
N LYS A 191 6.79 -18.23 4.45
CA LYS A 191 5.93 -17.04 4.48
C LYS A 191 5.41 -16.66 3.11
N LEU A 192 6.24 -16.86 2.07
CA LEU A 192 5.86 -16.72 0.67
C LEU A 192 5.63 -18.11 0.08
N LYS A 193 4.41 -18.36 -0.41
CA LYS A 193 4.07 -19.60 -1.12
C LYS A 193 3.78 -19.28 -2.57
N ILE A 194 4.36 -20.04 -3.47
CA ILE A 194 4.22 -19.89 -4.91
C ILE A 194 3.66 -21.19 -5.49
N ARG A 195 2.63 -21.09 -6.31
CA ARG A 195 2.07 -22.19 -7.09
C ARG A 195 2.05 -21.79 -8.55
N GLY A 196 2.52 -22.65 -9.44
CA GLY A 196 2.64 -22.40 -10.89
C GLY A 196 4.07 -22.09 -11.30
N ASP A 197 4.26 -21.12 -12.19
CA ASP A 197 5.56 -20.77 -12.79
C ASP A 197 6.48 -20.04 -11.81
N LEU A 198 7.33 -20.79 -11.10
CA LEU A 198 8.28 -20.25 -10.13
C LEU A 198 9.32 -19.32 -10.77
N ALA A 199 9.76 -19.63 -11.98
CA ALA A 199 10.76 -18.82 -12.68
C ALA A 199 10.19 -17.44 -13.04
N PHE A 200 8.94 -17.42 -13.51
CA PHE A 200 8.22 -16.18 -13.74
C PHE A 200 8.02 -15.38 -12.44
N ALA A 201 7.58 -16.04 -11.36
CA ALA A 201 7.38 -15.39 -10.07
C ALA A 201 8.67 -14.72 -9.55
N ALA A 202 9.81 -15.37 -9.69
CA ALA A 202 11.10 -14.84 -9.26
C ALA A 202 11.50 -13.55 -10.00
N GLY A 203 11.11 -13.42 -11.27
CA GLY A 203 11.42 -12.24 -12.10
C GLY A 203 10.34 -11.14 -12.05
N MET A 204 9.18 -11.42 -11.49
CA MET A 204 7.98 -10.60 -11.66
C MET A 204 8.12 -9.18 -11.07
N LEU A 205 8.74 -9.04 -9.89
CA LEU A 205 8.95 -7.71 -9.28
C LEU A 205 9.83 -6.80 -10.17
N GLY A 206 10.71 -7.38 -10.98
CA GLY A 206 11.53 -6.65 -11.94
C GLY A 206 10.73 -6.03 -13.11
N LEU A 207 9.46 -6.41 -13.29
CA LEU A 207 8.56 -5.79 -14.26
C LEU A 207 8.02 -4.44 -13.80
N PHE A 208 8.18 -4.10 -12.53
CA PHE A 208 7.66 -2.87 -11.95
C PHE A 208 8.79 -1.94 -11.51
N ASP A 209 8.52 -0.65 -11.59
CA ASP A 209 9.39 0.37 -11.04
C ASP A 209 8.97 0.61 -9.58
N LEU A 210 9.59 -0.16 -8.70
CA LEU A 210 9.27 -0.07 -7.27
C LEU A 210 9.89 1.21 -6.70
N PRO A 211 9.11 2.03 -5.98
CA PRO A 211 9.64 3.22 -5.34
C PRO A 211 10.63 2.82 -4.25
N THR A 212 11.76 3.50 -4.22
CA THR A 212 12.70 3.42 -3.08
C THR A 212 12.28 4.43 -2.04
N PRO A 213 12.23 4.04 -0.74
CA PRO A 213 11.93 4.92 0.39
C PRO A 213 12.91 6.08 0.53
#